data_e508063c587c142fb1407d9039e07a6a
#
_entry.id   e508063c587c142fb1407d9039e07a6a
#
_cell.length_a   1.000
_cell.length_b   1.000
_cell.length_c   1.000
_cell.angle_alpha   90.00
_cell.angle_beta   90.00
_cell.angle_gamma   90.00
#
_symmetry.space_group_name_H-M   'P 1'
#
loop_
_entity.id
_entity.type
_entity.pdbx_description
1 polymer ?
#
loop_
_entity_poly.entity_id
_entity_poly.type
_entity_poly.pdbx_seq_one_letter_code
_entity_poly.pdbx_strand_id
1 'polypeptide(L)'
;MHFLRKIAFVAFLTPFALIQADVEEVIVTANKKVETVQEIPMNISVITEVDIQERGISNPEDFLRTLAGVTTPGGARYYSFRGLNTSSAQRSSGTTSTYIDEIPGTTMNIWDIERIEVLRGPQGTLYGSNAIGGTIRYITKKPDLSGFDYAYSMEYGEKRFAGNAIVNYNAMVNVPLNDLFALRATY
;
A
#
# COMPACT_ATOMS: atom_id res chain seq x y z
N MET A 1 -21.27 68.39 34.50
CA MET A 1 -19.99 67.62 34.55
C MET A 1 -20.22 66.35 33.86
N HIS A 2 -19.82 66.26 32.55
CA HIS A 2 -19.98 65.05 31.72
C HIS A 2 -18.62 64.36 31.62
N PHE A 3 -18.54 63.15 32.14
CA PHE A 3 -17.37 62.28 31.96
C PHE A 3 -17.57 61.39 30.72
N LEU A 4 -16.97 61.76 29.61
CA LEU A 4 -16.89 60.89 28.44
C LEU A 4 -15.88 59.76 28.67
N ARG A 5 -16.38 58.54 28.78
CA ARG A 5 -15.58 57.33 28.81
C ARG A 5 -15.27 56.90 27.36
N LYS A 6 -14.05 57.13 26.89
CA LYS A 6 -13.55 56.60 25.61
C LYS A 6 -13.24 55.12 25.78
N ILE A 7 -14.07 54.28 25.17
CA ILE A 7 -13.79 52.85 25.05
C ILE A 7 -12.89 52.68 23.80
N ALA A 8 -11.64 52.34 24.02
CA ALA A 8 -10.73 51.98 22.95
C ALA A 8 -10.99 50.50 22.53
N PHE A 9 -11.50 50.33 21.32
CA PHE A 9 -11.68 48.98 20.72
C PHE A 9 -10.35 48.55 20.12
N VAL A 10 -9.61 47.67 20.81
CA VAL A 10 -8.41 47.06 20.29
C VAL A 10 -8.84 45.86 19.43
N ALA A 11 -8.83 46.04 18.11
CA ALA A 11 -9.03 44.96 17.16
C ALA A 11 -7.77 44.07 17.16
N PHE A 12 -7.91 42.88 17.70
CA PHE A 12 -6.86 41.87 17.67
C PHE A 12 -6.87 41.22 16.29
N LEU A 13 -6.01 41.71 15.37
CA LEU A 13 -5.71 41.03 14.10
C LEU A 13 -4.83 39.81 14.42
N THR A 14 -5.44 38.65 14.60
CA THR A 14 -4.69 37.39 14.56
C THR A 14 -4.29 37.13 13.11
N PRO A 15 -2.98 36.92 12.80
CA PRO A 15 -2.60 36.51 11.48
C PRO A 15 -3.13 35.07 11.26
N PHE A 16 -4.01 34.94 10.29
CA PHE A 16 -4.48 33.63 9.80
C PHE A 16 -3.28 32.99 9.09
N ALA A 17 -2.51 32.17 9.81
CA ALA A 17 -1.47 31.35 9.21
C ALA A 17 -2.18 30.37 8.25
N LEU A 18 -2.02 30.57 6.96
CA LEU A 18 -2.36 29.59 5.94
C LEU A 18 -1.47 28.37 6.20
N ILE A 19 -2.04 27.36 6.85
CA ILE A 19 -1.43 26.03 6.91
C ILE A 19 -1.56 25.50 5.48
N GLN A 20 -0.49 25.63 4.70
CA GLN A 20 -0.32 24.85 3.49
C GLN A 20 -0.17 23.40 3.95
N ALA A 21 -1.22 22.60 3.77
CA ALA A 21 -1.09 21.15 3.85
C ALA A 21 -0.18 20.76 2.68
N ASP A 22 1.02 20.33 2.99
CA ASP A 22 1.91 19.69 2.03
C ASP A 22 1.23 18.37 1.64
N VAL A 23 0.68 18.33 0.45
CA VAL A 23 0.06 17.11 -0.08
C VAL A 23 1.20 16.22 -0.50
N GLU A 24 1.49 15.19 0.28
CA GLU A 24 2.49 14.19 -0.05
C GLU A 24 2.17 13.60 -1.44
N GLU A 25 3.06 13.87 -2.38
CA GLU A 25 2.90 13.43 -3.76
C GLU A 25 3.23 11.92 -3.86
N VAL A 26 2.21 11.10 -4.01
CA VAL A 26 2.38 9.65 -4.09
C VAL A 26 2.82 9.25 -5.50
N ILE A 27 4.07 8.80 -5.62
CA ILE A 27 4.68 8.32 -6.86
C ILE A 27 4.33 6.84 -7.07
N VAL A 28 3.94 6.49 -8.30
CA VAL A 28 3.58 5.13 -8.70
C VAL A 28 4.24 4.73 -10.00
N THR A 29 4.29 3.43 -10.26
CA THR A 29 4.86 2.85 -11.48
C THR A 29 3.85 2.01 -12.26
N ALA A 30 2.56 2.30 -12.08
CA ALA A 30 1.46 1.53 -12.64
C ALA A 30 1.49 1.43 -14.17
N ASN A 31 1.95 2.48 -14.87
CA ASN A 31 2.10 2.51 -16.33
C ASN A 31 3.49 2.06 -16.81
N LYS A 32 4.29 1.40 -15.95
CA LYS A 32 5.70 1.12 -16.24
C LYS A 32 6.55 2.39 -16.39
N LYS A 33 6.06 3.51 -15.91
CA LYS A 33 6.72 4.81 -15.83
C LYS A 33 6.52 5.37 -14.43
N VAL A 34 7.46 6.20 -14.01
CA VAL A 34 7.37 6.92 -12.75
C VAL A 34 6.45 8.12 -12.97
N GLU A 35 5.27 8.09 -12.41
CA GLU A 35 4.23 9.12 -12.54
C GLU A 35 3.56 9.35 -11.19
N THR A 36 2.91 10.49 -11.01
CA THR A 36 2.11 10.73 -9.81
C THR A 36 0.72 10.11 -9.97
N VAL A 37 0.10 9.71 -8.85
CA VAL A 37 -1.28 9.14 -8.89
C VAL A 37 -2.26 10.06 -9.60
N GLN A 38 -2.05 11.37 -9.53
CA GLN A 38 -2.93 12.38 -10.12
C GLN A 38 -2.80 12.49 -11.65
N GLU A 39 -1.64 12.14 -12.20
CA GLU A 39 -1.37 12.19 -13.64
C GLU A 39 -1.88 10.96 -14.38
N ILE A 40 -2.13 9.86 -13.68
CA ILE A 40 -2.55 8.61 -14.31
C ILE A 40 -4.06 8.62 -14.58
N PRO A 41 -4.50 8.52 -15.86
CA PRO A 41 -5.91 8.50 -16.19
C PRO A 41 -6.58 7.14 -15.93
N MET A 42 -6.28 6.53 -14.80
CA MET A 42 -6.79 5.22 -14.38
C MET A 42 -7.30 5.26 -12.94
N ASN A 43 -8.21 4.34 -12.62
CA ASN A 43 -8.67 4.17 -11.24
C ASN A 43 -7.64 3.35 -10.46
N ILE A 44 -6.71 4.07 -9.82
CA ILE A 44 -5.67 3.50 -8.97
C ILE A 44 -5.92 3.83 -7.51
N SER A 45 -5.64 2.88 -6.62
CA SER A 45 -5.50 3.11 -5.19
C SER A 45 -4.11 2.69 -4.77
N VAL A 46 -3.46 3.53 -3.98
CA VAL A 46 -2.15 3.24 -3.42
C VAL A 46 -2.29 3.13 -1.92
N ILE A 47 -1.65 2.13 -1.36
CA ILE A 47 -1.52 1.90 0.07
C ILE A 47 -0.03 2.03 0.36
N THR A 48 0.33 3.09 1.05
CA THR A 48 1.73 3.43 1.36
C THR A 48 2.25 2.59 2.52
N GLU A 49 3.56 2.63 2.75
CA GLU A 49 4.16 2.02 3.94
C GLU A 49 3.54 2.56 5.24
N VAL A 50 3.29 3.85 5.30
CA VAL A 50 2.64 4.50 6.46
C VAL A 50 1.25 3.92 6.68
N ASP A 51 0.44 3.79 5.62
CA ASP A 51 -0.87 3.14 5.70
C ASP A 51 -0.79 1.69 6.20
N ILE A 52 0.22 0.94 5.72
CA ILE A 52 0.44 -0.45 6.12
C ILE A 52 0.70 -0.53 7.63
N GLN A 53 1.57 0.34 8.13
CA GLN A 53 1.95 0.37 9.55
C GLN A 53 0.80 0.86 10.43
N GLU A 54 0.16 1.98 10.08
CA GLU A 54 -0.93 2.58 10.87
C GLU A 54 -2.15 1.68 10.98
N ARG A 55 -2.47 0.96 9.91
CA ARG A 55 -3.62 0.05 9.87
C ARG A 55 -3.29 -1.37 10.35
N GLY A 56 -2.04 -1.66 10.67
CA GLY A 56 -1.59 -2.99 11.08
C GLY A 56 -1.81 -4.07 10.02
N ILE A 57 -1.59 -3.71 8.75
CA ILE A 57 -1.76 -4.63 7.62
C ILE A 57 -0.58 -5.59 7.60
N SER A 58 -0.80 -6.85 7.96
CA SER A 58 0.23 -7.89 7.98
C SER A 58 0.09 -8.92 6.85
N ASN A 59 -1.09 -9.01 6.26
CA ASN A 59 -1.35 -9.94 5.17
C ASN A 59 -2.25 -9.32 4.08
N PRO A 60 -2.26 -9.87 2.86
CA PRO A 60 -3.06 -9.32 1.76
C PRO A 60 -4.57 -9.23 2.04
N GLU A 61 -5.13 -10.11 2.85
CA GLU A 61 -6.55 -10.10 3.15
C GLU A 61 -6.97 -8.86 3.93
N ASP A 62 -6.10 -8.35 4.80
CA ASP A 62 -6.38 -7.19 5.64
C ASP A 62 -6.65 -5.94 4.79
N PHE A 63 -5.82 -5.69 3.76
CA PHE A 63 -6.07 -4.54 2.91
C PHE A 63 -7.12 -4.78 1.83
N LEU A 64 -7.22 -6.00 1.28
CA LEU A 64 -8.23 -6.32 0.26
C LEU A 64 -9.65 -6.06 0.76
N ARG A 65 -9.92 -6.34 2.03
CA ARG A 65 -11.21 -6.07 2.67
C ARG A 65 -11.53 -4.58 2.80
N THR A 66 -10.52 -3.72 2.79
CA THR A 66 -10.72 -2.26 2.87
C THR A 66 -11.02 -1.62 1.52
N LEU A 67 -10.79 -2.36 0.43
CA LEU A 67 -10.96 -1.84 -0.92
C LEU A 67 -12.42 -1.90 -1.38
N ALA A 68 -12.95 -0.76 -1.80
CA ALA A 68 -14.30 -0.70 -2.36
C ALA A 68 -14.42 -1.55 -3.64
N GLY A 69 -15.46 -2.37 -3.72
CA GLY A 69 -15.73 -3.23 -4.87
C GLY A 69 -14.84 -4.47 -4.97
N VAL A 70 -14.09 -4.79 -3.91
CA VAL A 70 -13.32 -6.03 -3.81
C VAL A 70 -14.02 -6.97 -2.84
N THR A 71 -14.11 -8.24 -3.20
CA THR A 71 -14.61 -9.31 -2.32
C THR A 71 -13.59 -10.43 -2.28
N THR A 72 -13.48 -11.09 -1.12
CA THR A 72 -12.50 -12.16 -0.85
C THR A 72 -13.21 -13.43 -0.37
N PRO A 73 -14.00 -14.10 -1.23
CA PRO A 73 -14.85 -15.22 -0.82
C PRO A 73 -14.05 -16.43 -0.30
N GLY A 74 -12.81 -16.57 -0.64
CA GLY A 74 -11.93 -17.66 -0.22
C GLY A 74 -10.58 -17.18 0.33
N GLY A 75 -10.55 -16.01 0.99
CA GLY A 75 -9.34 -15.39 1.50
C GLY A 75 -8.54 -14.64 0.43
N ALA A 76 -7.32 -14.27 0.75
CA ALA A 76 -6.46 -13.43 -0.11
C ALA A 76 -6.09 -14.07 -1.47
N ARG A 77 -6.27 -15.36 -1.62
CA ARG A 77 -5.98 -16.07 -2.89
C ARG A 77 -7.12 -15.96 -3.90
N TYR A 78 -8.33 -15.66 -3.43
CA TYR A 78 -9.55 -15.65 -4.25
C TYR A 78 -10.27 -14.33 -4.02
N TYR A 79 -9.87 -13.33 -4.74
CA TYR A 79 -10.53 -12.03 -4.69
C TYR A 79 -11.14 -11.68 -6.03
N SER A 80 -12.16 -10.85 -6.01
CA SER A 80 -12.82 -10.37 -7.22
C SER A 80 -12.95 -8.86 -7.20
N PHE A 81 -12.75 -8.26 -8.36
CA PHE A 81 -13.06 -6.85 -8.59
C PHE A 81 -14.43 -6.74 -9.25
N ARG A 82 -15.34 -5.99 -8.63
CA ARG A 82 -16.69 -5.72 -9.16
C ARG A 82 -17.42 -6.98 -9.62
N GLY A 83 -17.28 -8.08 -8.88
CA GLY A 83 -17.92 -9.37 -9.21
C GLY A 83 -17.18 -10.23 -10.24
N LEU A 84 -16.10 -9.72 -10.86
CA LEU A 84 -15.23 -10.52 -11.71
C LEU A 84 -14.31 -11.38 -10.83
N ASN A 85 -14.50 -12.69 -10.86
CA ASN A 85 -13.88 -13.62 -9.95
C ASN A 85 -12.62 -14.28 -10.54
N THR A 86 -11.58 -14.41 -9.70
CA THR A 86 -10.36 -15.16 -10.01
C THR A 86 -10.43 -16.64 -9.62
N SER A 87 -11.61 -17.16 -9.31
CA SER A 87 -11.79 -18.49 -8.77
C SER A 87 -11.11 -19.57 -9.62
N SER A 88 -10.07 -20.17 -9.07
CA SER A 88 -9.37 -21.32 -9.67
C SER A 88 -10.19 -22.61 -9.65
N ALA A 89 -11.34 -22.62 -9.00
CA ALA A 89 -12.24 -23.79 -8.95
C ALA A 89 -12.76 -24.18 -10.33
N GLN A 90 -12.70 -23.29 -11.29
CA GLN A 90 -13.14 -23.51 -12.67
C GLN A 90 -12.01 -23.25 -13.63
N ARG A 91 -10.91 -23.88 -13.64
CA ARG A 91 -9.87 -23.90 -14.69
C ARG A 91 -9.91 -22.74 -15.76
N SER A 92 -10.62 -21.67 -15.45
CA SER A 92 -10.68 -20.46 -16.27
C SER A 92 -9.51 -19.56 -15.93
N SER A 93 -8.93 -18.94 -16.90
CA SER A 93 -7.94 -17.87 -16.74
C SER A 93 -8.46 -16.88 -15.71
N GLY A 94 -7.68 -16.55 -14.68
CA GLY A 94 -8.05 -15.55 -13.69
C GLY A 94 -8.46 -14.22 -14.36
N THR A 95 -9.34 -13.47 -13.73
CA THR A 95 -9.75 -12.14 -14.22
C THR A 95 -8.96 -11.02 -13.59
N THR A 96 -8.09 -11.36 -12.63
CA THR A 96 -7.21 -10.40 -11.93
C THR A 96 -5.80 -10.97 -11.88
N SER A 97 -4.83 -10.09 -11.98
CA SER A 97 -3.41 -10.44 -11.91
C SER A 97 -2.77 -9.83 -10.69
N THR A 98 -1.76 -10.51 -10.17
CA THR A 98 -0.97 -10.06 -9.03
C THR A 98 0.50 -10.10 -9.41
N TYR A 99 1.24 -9.08 -8.99
CA TYR A 99 2.67 -8.93 -9.24
C TYR A 99 3.40 -8.58 -7.95
N ILE A 100 4.60 -9.10 -7.83
CA ILE A 100 5.60 -8.63 -6.87
C ILE A 100 6.66 -7.94 -7.71
N ASP A 101 6.80 -6.63 -7.56
CA ASP A 101 7.52 -5.76 -8.49
C ASP A 101 7.04 -5.96 -9.94
N GLU A 102 7.87 -6.57 -10.79
CA GLU A 102 7.53 -6.86 -12.19
C GLU A 102 7.27 -8.36 -12.44
N ILE A 103 7.35 -9.20 -11.42
CA ILE A 103 7.23 -10.66 -11.54
C ILE A 103 5.79 -11.08 -11.22
N PRO A 104 5.11 -11.82 -12.11
CA PRO A 104 3.80 -12.38 -11.79
C PRO A 104 3.89 -13.30 -10.57
N GLY A 105 3.10 -13.02 -9.57
CA GLY A 105 3.12 -13.76 -8.32
C GLY A 105 2.23 -13.13 -7.26
N THR A 106 2.11 -13.80 -6.12
CA THR A 106 1.40 -13.29 -4.95
C THR A 106 2.27 -13.47 -3.71
N THR A 107 2.16 -12.54 -2.78
CA THR A 107 2.75 -12.70 -1.45
C THR A 107 1.67 -13.06 -0.44
N MET A 108 2.06 -13.76 0.60
CA MET A 108 1.20 -14.06 1.75
C MET A 108 1.59 -13.22 2.97
N ASN A 109 2.68 -12.46 2.86
CA ASN A 109 3.20 -11.59 3.90
C ASN A 109 3.44 -10.19 3.34
N ILE A 110 3.01 -9.18 4.07
CA ILE A 110 3.21 -7.76 3.74
C ILE A 110 4.30 -7.21 4.67
N TRP A 111 5.49 -7.76 4.50
CA TRP A 111 6.69 -7.30 5.19
C TRP A 111 7.67 -6.69 4.21
N ASP A 112 8.26 -5.57 4.57
CA ASP A 112 9.24 -4.85 3.74
C ASP A 112 8.70 -4.41 2.36
N ILE A 113 7.41 -4.16 2.30
CA ILE A 113 6.73 -3.59 1.13
C ILE A 113 6.77 -2.07 1.24
N GLU A 114 7.18 -1.41 0.17
CA GLU A 114 7.20 0.05 0.05
C GLU A 114 5.78 0.60 -0.14
N ARG A 115 5.03 -0.03 -1.06
CA ARG A 115 3.64 0.31 -1.33
C ARG A 115 2.91 -0.81 -2.07
N ILE A 116 1.59 -0.75 -2.02
CA ILE A 116 0.72 -1.64 -2.79
C ILE A 116 -0.08 -0.78 -3.75
N GLU A 117 0.02 -1.07 -5.04
CA GLU A 117 -0.72 -0.40 -6.09
C GLU A 117 -1.88 -1.29 -6.55
N VAL A 118 -3.10 -0.77 -6.51
CA VAL A 118 -4.31 -1.50 -6.92
C VAL A 118 -4.93 -0.79 -8.10
N LEU A 119 -4.76 -1.37 -9.28
CA LEU A 119 -5.29 -0.87 -10.54
C LEU A 119 -6.62 -1.54 -10.80
N ARG A 120 -7.68 -0.75 -10.93
CA ARG A 120 -9.03 -1.26 -11.19
C ARG A 120 -9.41 -1.09 -12.65
N GLY A 121 -9.97 -2.14 -13.22
CA GLY A 121 -10.39 -2.18 -14.62
C GLY A 121 -9.38 -2.89 -15.53
N PRO A 122 -9.65 -2.96 -16.83
CA PRO A 122 -8.83 -3.73 -17.77
C PRO A 122 -7.40 -3.23 -17.86
N GLN A 123 -6.44 -4.10 -17.55
CA GLN A 123 -5.00 -3.83 -17.60
C GLN A 123 -4.26 -4.80 -18.53
N GLY A 124 -5.00 -5.45 -19.44
CA GLY A 124 -4.47 -6.53 -20.30
C GLY A 124 -3.27 -6.14 -21.15
N THR A 125 -3.17 -4.88 -21.57
CA THR A 125 -2.07 -4.39 -22.42
C THR A 125 -0.73 -4.43 -21.71
N LEU A 126 -0.70 -4.08 -20.41
CA LEU A 126 0.52 -3.97 -19.63
C LEU A 126 0.78 -5.20 -18.76
N TYR A 127 -0.29 -5.88 -18.33
CA TYR A 127 -0.25 -6.93 -17.33
C TYR A 127 -0.83 -8.26 -17.81
N GLY A 128 -1.05 -8.42 -19.11
CA GLY A 128 -1.47 -9.67 -19.73
C GLY A 128 -2.97 -9.95 -19.64
N SER A 129 -3.38 -11.06 -20.30
CA SER A 129 -4.78 -11.41 -20.54
C SER A 129 -5.61 -11.62 -19.26
N ASN A 130 -4.99 -11.90 -18.15
CA ASN A 130 -5.67 -12.16 -16.87
C ASN A 130 -6.00 -10.88 -16.08
N ALA A 131 -5.66 -9.70 -16.58
CA ALA A 131 -5.87 -8.42 -15.92
C ALA A 131 -7.14 -7.69 -16.43
N ILE A 132 -8.24 -8.40 -16.58
CA ILE A 132 -9.52 -7.82 -17.08
C ILE A 132 -10.23 -7.05 -15.96
N GLY A 133 -10.24 -7.57 -14.76
CA GLY A 133 -10.89 -6.94 -13.60
C GLY A 133 -9.99 -5.94 -12.90
N GLY A 134 -8.69 -6.16 -12.95
CA GLY A 134 -7.68 -5.32 -12.31
C GLY A 134 -6.37 -6.04 -12.02
N THR A 135 -5.44 -5.29 -11.47
CA THR A 135 -4.10 -5.76 -11.11
C THR A 135 -3.73 -5.26 -9.72
N ILE A 136 -3.12 -6.11 -8.92
CA ILE A 136 -2.51 -5.75 -7.64
C ILE A 136 -0.99 -5.88 -7.80
N ARG A 137 -0.28 -4.84 -7.41
CA ARG A 137 1.19 -4.82 -7.44
C ARG A 137 1.71 -4.56 -6.05
N TYR A 138 2.56 -5.42 -5.57
CA TYR A 138 3.35 -5.25 -4.37
C TYR A 138 4.72 -4.72 -4.78
N ILE A 139 5.05 -3.52 -4.39
CA ILE A 139 6.34 -2.90 -4.68
C ILE A 139 7.21 -3.08 -3.44
N THR A 140 8.30 -3.81 -3.57
CA THR A 140 9.22 -4.06 -2.47
C THR A 140 10.19 -2.90 -2.28
N LYS A 141 10.68 -2.72 -1.07
CA LYS A 141 11.75 -1.77 -0.79
C LYS A 141 13.02 -2.18 -1.51
N LYS A 142 13.65 -1.20 -2.13
CA LYS A 142 14.93 -1.42 -2.82
C LYS A 142 16.09 -1.42 -1.84
N PRO A 143 17.22 -2.08 -2.21
CA PRO A 143 18.46 -1.95 -1.45
C PRO A 143 18.90 -0.50 -1.34
N ASP A 144 19.30 -0.09 -0.14
CA ASP A 144 19.78 1.25 0.16
C ASP A 144 21.31 1.26 0.23
N LEU A 145 21.92 2.19 -0.49
CA LEU A 145 23.36 2.40 -0.53
C LEU A 145 23.88 3.25 0.64
N SER A 146 22.98 3.94 1.36
CA SER A 146 23.35 4.93 2.38
C SER A 146 23.94 4.30 3.65
N GLY A 147 23.56 3.06 3.98
CA GLY A 147 24.04 2.42 5.20
C GLY A 147 23.53 1.01 5.45
N PHE A 148 24.15 0.39 6.45
CA PHE A 148 23.67 -0.88 6.99
C PHE A 148 22.39 -0.64 7.78
N ASP A 149 21.37 -1.44 7.49
CA ASP A 149 20.09 -1.40 8.20
C ASP A 149 19.58 -2.82 8.46
N TYR A 150 18.84 -3.00 9.54
CA TYR A 150 18.18 -4.26 9.86
C TYR A 150 16.87 -4.01 10.61
N ALA A 151 15.92 -4.87 10.37
CA ALA A 151 14.68 -4.88 11.12
C ALA A 151 14.23 -6.31 11.41
N TYR A 152 13.51 -6.49 12.49
CA TYR A 152 12.85 -7.75 12.80
C TYR A 152 11.48 -7.49 13.41
N SER A 153 10.57 -8.40 13.19
CA SER A 153 9.24 -8.38 13.80
C SER A 153 8.85 -9.79 14.22
N MET A 154 8.14 -9.88 15.33
CA MET A 154 7.52 -11.10 15.79
C MET A 154 6.08 -10.79 16.15
N GLU A 155 5.14 -11.44 15.47
CA GLU A 155 3.72 -11.34 15.76
C GLU A 155 3.23 -12.63 16.40
N TYR A 156 2.53 -12.50 17.51
CA TYR A 156 1.83 -13.59 18.17
C TYR A 156 0.33 -13.31 18.16
N GLY A 157 -0.44 -14.27 17.67
CA GLY A 157 -1.89 -14.15 17.61
C GLY A 157 -2.59 -15.45 17.98
N GLU A 158 -3.68 -15.33 18.71
CA GLU A 158 -4.58 -16.46 18.99
C GLU A 158 -5.91 -16.27 18.25
N LYS A 159 -6.27 -17.23 17.42
CA LYS A 159 -7.63 -17.26 16.84
C LYS A 159 -8.57 -17.90 17.83
N ARG A 160 -9.58 -17.13 18.24
CA ARG A 160 -10.71 -17.66 19.03
C ARG A 160 -11.31 -18.86 18.31
N PHE A 161 -11.34 -20.02 18.93
CA PHE A 161 -11.81 -21.31 18.39
C PHE A 161 -10.88 -22.08 17.42
N ALA A 162 -9.65 -21.64 17.17
CA ALA A 162 -8.73 -22.37 16.29
C ALA A 162 -7.76 -23.32 17.00
N GLY A 163 -7.65 -23.21 18.32
CA GLY A 163 -6.81 -24.11 19.15
C GLY A 163 -5.30 -23.97 18.97
N ASN A 164 -4.84 -23.22 17.99
CA ASN A 164 -3.41 -23.00 17.71
C ASN A 164 -3.09 -21.52 17.66
N ALA A 165 -1.98 -21.15 18.28
CA ALA A 165 -1.39 -19.83 18.13
C ALA A 165 -0.79 -19.67 16.73
N ILE A 166 -0.90 -18.47 16.20
CA ILE A 166 -0.21 -18.05 14.97
C ILE A 166 1.01 -17.26 15.42
N VAL A 167 2.17 -17.66 14.94
CA VAL A 167 3.41 -16.93 15.19
C VAL A 167 4.05 -16.62 13.86
N ASN A 168 4.23 -15.33 13.57
CA ASN A 168 4.92 -14.86 12.38
C ASN A 168 6.25 -14.25 12.80
N TYR A 169 7.30 -14.58 12.08
CA TYR A 169 8.62 -13.99 12.24
C TYR A 169 9.01 -13.33 10.93
N ASN A 170 9.44 -12.09 11.00
CA ASN A 170 9.94 -11.37 9.85
C ASN A 170 11.29 -10.77 10.20
N ALA A 171 12.19 -10.80 9.26
CA ALA A 171 13.50 -10.18 9.38
C ALA A 171 13.91 -9.51 8.06
N MET A 172 14.64 -8.44 8.16
CA MET A 172 15.23 -7.74 7.01
C MET A 172 16.64 -7.33 7.36
N VAL A 173 17.52 -7.43 6.39
CA VAL A 173 18.87 -6.89 6.43
C VAL A 173 19.20 -6.17 5.14
N ASN A 174 19.78 -4.99 5.24
CA ASN A 174 20.30 -4.19 4.14
C ASN A 174 21.81 -3.99 4.34
N VAL A 175 22.60 -4.40 3.36
CA VAL A 175 24.06 -4.33 3.41
C VAL A 175 24.56 -3.58 2.18
N PRO A 176 25.04 -2.33 2.31
CA PRO A 176 25.77 -1.69 1.25
C PRO A 176 27.14 -2.36 1.08
N LEU A 177 27.42 -2.84 -0.11
CA LEU A 177 28.69 -3.52 -0.42
C LEU A 177 29.75 -2.52 -0.88
N ASN A 178 29.31 -1.49 -1.61
CA ASN A 178 30.12 -0.37 -2.07
C ASN A 178 29.20 0.77 -2.53
N ASP A 179 29.75 1.84 -3.07
CA ASP A 179 29.00 3.02 -3.53
C ASP A 179 28.02 2.72 -4.71
N LEU A 180 28.10 1.55 -5.32
CA LEU A 180 27.28 1.15 -6.48
C LEU A 180 26.36 -0.05 -6.19
N PHE A 181 26.69 -0.84 -5.19
CA PHE A 181 25.96 -2.10 -4.91
C PHE A 181 25.55 -2.18 -3.45
N ALA A 182 24.29 -2.53 -3.23
CA ALA A 182 23.76 -2.94 -1.94
C ALA A 182 22.94 -4.23 -2.10
N LEU A 183 22.88 -5.01 -1.04
CA LEU A 183 22.06 -6.21 -0.92
C LEU A 183 20.99 -5.96 0.14
N ARG A 184 19.73 -6.25 -0.20
CA ARG A 184 18.61 -6.30 0.75
C ARG A 184 18.02 -7.70 0.72
N ALA A 185 17.88 -8.31 1.88
CA ALA A 185 17.30 -9.63 2.03
C ALA A 185 16.19 -9.59 3.09
N THR A 186 15.09 -10.29 2.81
CA THR A 186 13.93 -10.40 3.71
C THR A 186 13.56 -11.85 3.93
N TYR A 187 13.07 -12.15 5.13
CA TYR A 187 12.57 -13.47 5.53
C TYR A 187 11.23 -13.32 6.22
#